data_6ab86c086c0855fffdda6a173711a15d
#
_entry.id   6ab86c086c0855fffdda6a173711a15d
#
_cell.length_a   1.000
_cell.length_b   1.000
_cell.length_c   1.000
_cell.angle_alpha   90.00
_cell.angle_beta   90.00
_cell.angle_gamma   90.00
#
_symmetry.space_group_name_H-M   'P 1'
#
loop_
_entity.id
_entity.type
_entity.pdbx_description
1 polymer ?
#
loop_
_entity_poly.entity_id
_entity_poly.type
_entity_poly.pdbx_seq_one_letter_code
_entity_poly.pdbx_strand_id
1 'polypeptide(L)'
;MRRVLKPGGVAAFIDVLSPGSPLLDTYLQSVEVLRDTSHVRDYSAGEWLRQVSEAGLHTRSTSRQRLRLEYSSWVERMRTPEPLRVAIRQLQQAMGNEVREYFEIAADGSFSADVLVLWAER
;
A
#
# COMPACT_ATOMS: atom_id res chain seq x y z
N MET A 1 8.98 -6.38 4.51
CA MET A 1 9.79 -6.85 5.66
C MET A 1 10.25 -8.27 5.43
N ARG A 2 11.52 -8.52 5.60
CA ARG A 2 12.07 -9.86 5.43
C ARG A 2 12.18 -10.56 6.78
N ARG A 3 11.64 -11.76 6.87
CA ARG A 3 11.73 -12.60 8.06
C ARG A 3 12.47 -13.89 7.75
N VAL A 4 13.33 -14.29 8.66
CA VAL A 4 13.96 -15.61 8.60
C VAL A 4 13.05 -16.58 9.37
N LEU A 5 12.57 -17.61 8.68
CA LEU A 5 11.69 -18.64 9.26
C LEU A 5 12.40 -19.98 9.28
N LYS A 6 12.20 -20.72 10.36
CA LYS A 6 12.59 -22.12 10.41
C LYS A 6 11.68 -22.96 9.49
N PRO A 7 12.14 -24.11 9.01
CA PRO A 7 11.25 -25.03 8.27
C PRO A 7 9.98 -25.31 9.06
N GLY A 8 8.82 -25.19 8.40
CA GLY A 8 7.51 -25.30 9.05
C GLY A 8 7.04 -24.04 9.75
N GLY A 9 7.86 -22.96 9.80
CA GLY A 9 7.45 -21.70 10.38
C GLY A 9 6.42 -20.97 9.50
N VAL A 10 5.55 -20.18 10.13
CA VAL A 10 4.46 -19.44 9.48
C VAL A 10 4.65 -17.94 9.72
N ALA A 11 4.44 -17.15 8.68
CA ALA A 11 4.47 -15.69 8.77
C ALA A 11 3.24 -15.08 8.11
N ALA A 12 2.81 -13.94 8.64
CA ALA A 12 1.77 -13.11 8.02
C ALA A 12 2.39 -11.84 7.47
N PHE A 13 1.97 -11.46 6.26
CA PHE A 13 2.32 -10.19 5.64
C PHE A 13 1.04 -9.40 5.44
N ILE A 14 1.04 -8.15 5.89
CA ILE A 14 -0.10 -7.25 5.76
C ILE A 14 0.41 -5.96 5.15
N ASP A 15 -0.11 -5.60 3.98
CA ASP A 15 0.32 -4.37 3.32
C ASP A 15 -0.72 -3.86 2.34
N VAL A 16 -0.62 -2.57 2.02
CA VAL A 16 -1.43 -1.93 1.00
C VAL A 16 -1.12 -2.55 -0.34
N LEU A 17 -2.18 -2.88 -1.09
CA LEU A 17 -2.05 -3.44 -2.43
C LEU A 17 -2.04 -2.35 -3.49
N SER A 18 -1.11 -2.46 -4.42
CA SER A 18 -1.20 -1.71 -5.66
C SER A 18 -2.35 -2.25 -6.51
N PRO A 19 -3.23 -1.37 -7.03
CA PRO A 19 -4.22 -1.78 -8.03
C PRO A 19 -3.54 -2.15 -9.34
N GLY A 20 -4.18 -3.00 -10.14
CA GLY A 20 -3.61 -3.42 -11.42
C GLY A 20 -3.61 -2.36 -12.52
N SER A 21 -4.44 -1.32 -12.40
CA SER A 21 -4.53 -0.23 -13.37
C SER A 21 -3.29 0.65 -13.32
N PRO A 22 -2.62 0.97 -14.46
CA PRO A 22 -1.43 1.82 -14.45
C PRO A 22 -1.67 3.21 -13.84
N LEU A 23 -2.80 3.83 -14.13
CA LEU A 23 -3.12 5.16 -13.57
C LEU A 23 -3.26 5.09 -12.05
N LEU A 24 -4.02 4.14 -11.55
CA LEU A 24 -4.26 3.99 -10.11
C LEU A 24 -2.97 3.61 -9.38
N ASP A 25 -2.16 2.74 -9.98
CA ASP A 25 -0.86 2.35 -9.44
C ASP A 25 0.08 3.56 -9.35
N THR A 26 0.20 4.32 -10.43
CA THR A 26 1.08 5.50 -10.45
C THR A 26 0.67 6.52 -9.39
N TYR A 27 -0.63 6.77 -9.24
CA TYR A 27 -1.11 7.67 -8.19
C TYR A 27 -0.72 7.16 -6.79
N LEU A 28 -1.00 5.90 -6.52
CA LEU A 28 -0.69 5.31 -5.20
C LEU A 28 0.81 5.40 -4.88
N GLN A 29 1.66 4.99 -5.81
CA GLN A 29 3.11 5.08 -5.63
C GLN A 29 3.57 6.52 -5.41
N SER A 30 2.96 7.47 -6.12
CA SER A 30 3.31 8.90 -5.99
C SER A 30 3.01 9.46 -4.61
N VAL A 31 1.81 9.21 -4.07
CA VAL A 31 1.47 9.71 -2.73
C VAL A 31 2.25 8.96 -1.63
N GLU A 32 2.55 7.69 -1.84
CA GLU A 32 3.35 6.93 -0.88
C GLU A 32 4.79 7.43 -0.80
N VAL A 33 5.42 7.77 -1.92
CA VAL A 33 6.78 8.32 -1.91
C VAL A 33 6.82 9.74 -1.34
N LEU A 34 5.76 10.53 -1.54
CA LEU A 34 5.66 11.86 -0.93
C LEU A 34 5.49 11.77 0.58
N ARG A 35 4.74 10.77 1.05
CA ARG A 35 4.56 10.52 2.48
C ARG A 35 5.84 10.03 3.14
N ASP A 36 6.57 9.15 2.47
CA ASP A 36 7.78 8.51 2.97
C ASP A 36 8.77 8.36 1.81
N THR A 37 9.80 9.20 1.79
CA THR A 37 10.78 9.22 0.70
C THR A 37 11.66 7.98 0.64
N SER A 38 11.62 7.10 1.64
CA SER A 38 12.26 5.79 1.60
C SER A 38 11.37 4.71 0.97
N HIS A 39 10.14 5.05 0.61
CA HIS A 39 9.22 4.13 -0.05
C HIS A 39 9.81 3.62 -1.37
N VAL A 40 9.77 2.32 -1.57
CA VAL A 40 10.21 1.70 -2.82
C VAL A 40 9.01 1.42 -3.71
N ARG A 41 8.08 0.56 -3.25
CA ARG A 41 6.93 0.19 -4.06
C ARG A 41 5.87 -0.53 -3.22
N ASP A 42 4.60 -0.21 -3.46
CA ASP A 42 3.48 -1.06 -3.05
C ASP A 42 3.30 -2.14 -4.12
N TYR A 43 3.31 -3.39 -3.71
CA TYR A 43 3.20 -4.51 -4.63
C TYR A 43 1.73 -4.84 -4.94
N SER A 44 1.49 -5.33 -6.15
CA SER A 44 0.23 -5.99 -6.50
C SER A 44 0.17 -7.38 -5.86
N ALA A 45 -1.02 -8.01 -5.88
CA ALA A 45 -1.16 -9.37 -5.36
C ALA A 45 -0.23 -10.35 -6.07
N GLY A 46 -0.13 -10.26 -7.41
CA GLY A 46 0.77 -11.13 -8.19
C GLY A 46 2.23 -10.90 -7.86
N GLU A 47 2.64 -9.65 -7.66
CA GLU A 47 4.00 -9.34 -7.24
C GLU A 47 4.31 -9.91 -5.86
N TRP A 48 3.36 -9.82 -4.91
CA TRP A 48 3.52 -10.40 -3.57
C TRP A 48 3.70 -11.92 -3.63
N LEU A 49 2.85 -12.61 -4.41
CA LEU A 49 2.93 -14.07 -4.56
C LEU A 49 4.28 -14.48 -5.13
N ARG A 50 4.77 -13.76 -6.12
CA ARG A 50 6.08 -14.04 -6.72
C ARG A 50 7.22 -13.82 -5.74
N GLN A 51 7.20 -12.70 -4.99
CA GLN A 51 8.23 -12.38 -4.00
C GLN A 51 8.30 -13.45 -2.90
N VAL A 52 7.16 -13.91 -2.42
CA VAL A 52 7.07 -14.94 -1.40
C VAL A 52 7.66 -16.26 -1.94
N SER A 53 7.31 -16.64 -3.16
CA SER A 53 7.83 -17.84 -3.79
C SER A 53 9.35 -17.78 -4.01
N GLU A 54 9.86 -16.66 -4.49
CA GLU A 54 11.30 -16.44 -4.70
C GLU A 54 12.08 -16.45 -3.38
N ALA A 55 11.44 -16.10 -2.28
CA ALA A 55 12.04 -16.18 -0.94
C ALA A 55 12.03 -17.60 -0.34
N GLY A 56 11.52 -18.58 -1.08
CA GLY A 56 11.45 -19.98 -0.62
C GLY A 56 10.28 -20.26 0.31
N LEU A 57 9.26 -19.39 0.31
CA LEU A 57 8.07 -19.54 1.13
C LEU A 57 6.90 -20.04 0.28
N HIS A 58 5.98 -20.77 0.92
CA HIS A 58 4.75 -21.23 0.30
C HIS A 58 3.56 -20.45 0.80
N THR A 59 2.78 -19.87 -0.11
CA THR A 59 1.56 -19.17 0.26
C THR A 59 0.51 -20.17 0.73
N ARG A 60 0.02 -19.97 1.97
CA ARG A 60 -1.07 -20.78 2.53
C ARG A 60 -2.43 -20.21 2.20
N SER A 61 -2.58 -18.90 2.39
CA SER A 61 -3.84 -18.22 2.13
C SER A 61 -3.60 -16.75 1.88
N THR A 62 -4.53 -16.14 1.15
CA THR A 62 -4.58 -14.68 0.94
C THR A 62 -6.00 -14.19 1.17
N SER A 63 -6.12 -12.98 1.70
CA SER A 63 -7.39 -12.28 1.75
C SER A 63 -7.19 -10.81 1.45
N ARG A 64 -8.23 -10.16 0.94
CA ARG A 64 -8.24 -8.71 0.70
C ARG A 64 -9.25 -8.05 1.62
N GLN A 65 -8.86 -6.89 2.12
CA GLN A 65 -9.73 -6.05 2.93
C GLN A 65 -9.65 -4.63 2.42
N ARG A 66 -10.76 -3.91 2.48
CA ARG A 66 -10.79 -2.49 2.19
C ARG A 66 -10.57 -1.72 3.49
N LEU A 67 -9.53 -0.89 3.54
CA LEU A 67 -9.15 -0.16 4.74
C LEU A 67 -9.32 1.34 4.50
N ARG A 68 -9.97 2.02 5.46
CA ARG A 68 -10.03 3.48 5.47
C ARG A 68 -8.80 4.04 6.17
N LEU A 69 -8.08 4.92 5.48
CA LEU A 69 -6.89 5.58 6.01
C LEU A 69 -7.22 7.05 6.29
N GLU A 70 -7.15 7.44 7.55
CA GLU A 70 -7.33 8.83 7.95
C GLU A 70 -6.07 9.62 7.60
N TYR A 71 -6.24 10.74 6.89
CA TYR A 71 -5.12 11.50 6.35
C TYR A 71 -4.14 11.96 7.43
N SER A 72 -4.63 12.57 8.51
CA SER A 72 -3.75 13.12 9.56
C SER A 72 -2.91 12.04 10.24
N SER A 73 -3.50 10.89 10.57
CA SER A 73 -2.77 9.76 11.15
C SER A 73 -1.78 9.17 10.17
N TRP A 74 -2.18 9.07 8.91
CA TRP A 74 -1.39 8.45 7.85
C TRP A 74 -0.08 9.21 7.59
N VAL A 75 -0.16 10.55 7.50
CA VAL A 75 1.04 11.38 7.31
C VAL A 75 1.86 11.51 8.60
N GLU A 76 1.21 11.53 9.76
CA GLU A 76 1.88 11.67 11.05
C GLU A 76 2.75 10.45 11.37
N ARG A 77 2.30 9.25 11.03
CA ARG A 77 3.07 8.02 11.26
C ARG A 77 4.46 8.05 10.65
N MET A 78 4.62 8.71 9.50
CA MET A 78 5.91 8.86 8.83
C MET A 78 6.55 10.21 9.07
N ARG A 79 5.97 11.04 9.94
CA ARG A 79 6.43 12.41 10.22
C ARG A 79 6.65 13.19 8.92
N THR A 80 5.71 13.07 8.00
CA THR A 80 5.82 13.70 6.68
C THR A 80 5.98 15.21 6.83
N PRO A 81 7.04 15.82 6.24
CA PRO A 81 7.23 17.27 6.29
C PRO A 81 6.07 18.02 5.63
N GLU A 82 5.79 19.22 6.13
CA GLU A 82 4.66 20.03 5.66
C GLU A 82 4.64 20.25 4.15
N PRO A 83 5.75 20.58 3.47
CA PRO A 83 5.73 20.74 2.02
C PRO A 83 5.27 19.49 1.28
N LEU A 84 5.61 18.30 1.76
CA LEU A 84 5.20 17.04 1.17
C LEU A 84 3.72 16.73 1.48
N ARG A 85 3.23 17.10 2.65
CA ARG A 85 1.80 16.99 2.98
C ARG A 85 0.97 17.86 2.04
N VAL A 86 1.41 19.08 1.79
CA VAL A 86 0.76 19.98 0.83
C VAL A 86 0.78 19.37 -0.57
N ALA A 87 1.89 18.81 -1.00
CA ALA A 87 2.02 18.16 -2.30
C ALA A 87 1.06 16.99 -2.47
N ILE A 88 0.91 16.16 -1.43
CA ILE A 88 -0.05 15.05 -1.44
C ILE A 88 -1.47 15.58 -1.65
N ARG A 89 -1.86 16.60 -0.89
CA ARG A 89 -3.21 17.18 -0.99
C ARG A 89 -3.47 17.82 -2.34
N GLN A 90 -2.49 18.50 -2.89
CA GLN A 90 -2.60 19.08 -4.23
C GLN A 90 -2.72 18.00 -5.31
N LEU A 91 -1.95 16.92 -5.19
CA LEU A 91 -2.06 15.81 -6.12
C LEU A 91 -3.45 15.17 -6.05
N GLN A 92 -3.96 14.93 -4.85
CA GLN A 92 -5.31 14.38 -4.67
C GLN A 92 -6.38 15.26 -5.32
N GLN A 93 -6.26 16.56 -5.21
CA GLN A 93 -7.22 17.50 -5.78
C GLN A 93 -7.11 17.61 -7.29
N ALA A 94 -5.91 17.39 -7.85
CA ALA A 94 -5.66 17.48 -9.29
C ALA A 94 -6.11 16.23 -10.05
N MET A 95 -6.30 15.09 -9.36
CA MET A 95 -6.65 13.84 -10.04
C MET A 95 -8.10 13.84 -10.51
N GLY A 96 -8.35 13.09 -11.59
CA GLY A 96 -9.70 12.90 -12.14
C GLY A 96 -10.55 11.95 -11.33
N ASN A 97 -11.80 11.77 -11.76
CA ASN A 97 -12.81 10.99 -11.03
C ASN A 97 -12.41 9.53 -10.85
N GLU A 98 -11.76 8.92 -11.83
CA GLU A 98 -11.34 7.51 -11.73
C GLU A 98 -10.50 7.26 -10.47
N VAL A 99 -9.50 8.10 -10.22
CA VAL A 99 -8.64 8.00 -9.03
C VAL A 99 -9.42 8.34 -7.77
N ARG A 100 -10.16 9.44 -7.80
CA ARG A 100 -10.89 9.94 -6.63
C ARG A 100 -11.96 8.96 -6.15
N GLU A 101 -12.64 8.32 -7.09
CA GLU A 101 -13.68 7.34 -6.77
C GLU A 101 -13.07 6.02 -6.29
N TYR A 102 -12.04 5.53 -6.96
CA TYR A 102 -11.40 4.28 -6.57
C TYR A 102 -10.87 4.34 -5.13
N PHE A 103 -10.14 5.39 -4.80
CA PHE A 103 -9.56 5.57 -3.47
C PHE A 103 -10.51 6.26 -2.50
N GLU A 104 -11.72 6.58 -2.92
CA GLU A 104 -12.73 7.24 -2.08
C GLU A 104 -12.14 8.42 -1.31
N ILE A 105 -11.48 9.33 -2.04
CA ILE A 105 -10.77 10.46 -1.45
C ILE A 105 -11.77 11.46 -0.88
N ALA A 106 -11.68 11.72 0.42
CA ALA A 106 -12.54 12.67 1.12
C ALA A 106 -11.95 14.09 1.07
N ALA A 107 -12.77 15.05 1.49
CA ALA A 107 -12.38 16.46 1.50
C ALA A 107 -11.15 16.74 2.36
N ASP A 108 -10.94 15.98 3.44
CA ASP A 108 -9.80 16.12 4.34
C ASP A 108 -8.54 15.35 3.87
N GLY A 109 -8.62 14.61 2.76
CA GLY A 109 -7.53 13.79 2.24
C GLY A 109 -7.55 12.34 2.69
N SER A 110 -8.46 11.96 3.57
CA SER A 110 -8.64 10.55 3.94
C SER A 110 -9.08 9.75 2.73
N PHE A 111 -8.67 8.50 2.65
CA PHE A 111 -8.94 7.67 1.49
C PHE A 111 -9.00 6.19 1.88
N SER A 112 -9.47 5.37 0.96
CA SER A 112 -9.54 3.93 1.14
C SER A 112 -8.61 3.22 0.17
N ALA A 113 -8.02 2.13 0.61
CA ALA A 113 -7.16 1.30 -0.21
C ALA A 113 -7.39 -0.17 0.11
N ASP A 114 -7.09 -1.03 -0.84
CA ASP A 114 -7.10 -2.46 -0.58
C ASP A 114 -5.84 -2.87 0.17
N VAL A 115 -6.01 -3.78 1.12
CA VAL A 115 -4.93 -4.35 1.91
C VAL A 115 -4.92 -5.86 1.68
N LEU A 116 -3.74 -6.39 1.44
CA LEU A 116 -3.54 -7.83 1.35
C LEU A 116 -3.12 -8.38 2.71
N VAL A 117 -3.76 -9.46 3.12
CA VAL A 117 -3.28 -10.30 4.22
C VAL A 117 -2.83 -11.62 3.61
N LEU A 118 -1.55 -11.91 3.70
CA LEU A 118 -0.96 -13.10 3.11
C LEU A 118 -0.31 -13.94 4.20
N TRP A 119 -0.72 -15.20 4.30
CA TRP A 119 -0.10 -16.18 5.17
C TRP A 119 0.81 -17.08 4.35
N ALA A 120 2.06 -17.18 4.76
CA ALA A 120 3.06 -18.02 4.11
C ALA A 120 3.75 -18.92 5.11
N GLU A 121 4.23 -20.08 4.64
CA GLU A 121 5.03 -20.98 5.46
C GLU A 121 6.29 -21.39 4.71
N ARG A 122 7.27 -21.78 5.48
CA ARG A 122 8.54 -22.23 4.94
C ARG A 122 8.54 -23.73 4.65
#